data_d32e99db96e36e89969c0abd344ac384
#
_entry.id   d32e99db96e36e89969c0abd344ac384
#
_cell.length_a   1.000
_cell.length_b   1.000
_cell.length_c   1.000
_cell.angle_alpha   90.00
_cell.angle_beta   90.00
_cell.angle_gamma   90.00
#
_symmetry.space_group_name_H-M   'P 1'
#
loop_
_entity.id
_entity.type
_entity.pdbx_description
1 polymer ?
#
loop_
_entity_poly.entity_id
_entity_poly.type
_entity_poly.pdbx_seq_one_letter_code
_entity_poly.pdbx_strand_id
1 'polypeptide(L)' 'KKVTEEATEVALACKDNDHDHIRYEAADLVYHLLVTLERYGVSVEELAGELDARHR' A
#
# COMPACT_ATOMS: atom_id res chain seq x y z
N LYS A 1 7.01 9.38 5.17
CA LYS A 1 6.04 9.94 6.10
C LYS A 1 4.60 9.70 5.65
N LYS A 2 4.31 9.99 4.39
CA LYS A 2 2.98 9.78 3.82
C LYS A 2 2.55 8.31 3.91
N VAL A 3 3.46 7.42 3.54
CA VAL A 3 3.17 5.98 3.57
C VAL A 3 2.86 5.51 4.99
N THR A 4 3.63 5.99 5.97
CA THR A 4 3.40 5.63 7.36
C THR A 4 2.04 6.11 7.84
N GLU A 5 1.68 7.35 7.50
CA GLU A 5 0.41 7.93 7.90
C GLU A 5 -0.76 7.15 7.31
N GLU A 6 -0.66 6.78 6.04
CA GLU A 6 -1.75 6.08 5.38
C GLU A 6 -1.87 4.63 5.79
N ALA A 7 -0.75 4.00 6.17
CA ALA A 7 -0.82 2.66 6.74
C ALA A 7 -1.62 2.69 8.05
N THR A 8 -1.42 3.74 8.85
CA THR A 8 -2.19 3.92 10.09
C THR A 8 -3.68 4.12 9.77
N GLU A 9 -3.98 4.92 8.73
CA GLU A 9 -5.37 5.16 8.33
C GLU A 9 -6.05 3.87 7.89
N VAL A 10 -5.33 3.01 7.17
CA VAL A 10 -5.87 1.71 6.76
C VAL A 10 -6.20 0.88 8.00
N ALA A 11 -5.29 0.82 8.97
CA ALA A 11 -5.51 0.05 10.18
C ALA A 11 -6.74 0.54 10.95
N LEU A 12 -6.90 1.86 11.03
CA LEU A 12 -8.05 2.45 11.73
C LEU A 12 -9.36 2.18 10.98
N ALA A 13 -9.33 2.24 9.66
CA ALA A 13 -10.50 1.95 8.86
C ALA A 13 -10.95 0.50 9.04
N CYS A 14 -9.99 -0.42 9.15
CA CYS A 14 -10.29 -1.83 9.41
C CYS A 14 -10.99 -2.02 10.74
N LYS A 15 -10.61 -1.22 11.73
CA LYS A 15 -11.21 -1.30 13.05
C LYS A 15 -12.69 -0.97 13.02
N ASP A 16 -13.07 -0.03 12.16
CA ASP A 16 -14.48 0.37 12.01
C ASP A 16 -15.25 -0.58 11.10
N ASN A 17 -14.56 -1.49 10.44
CA ASN A 17 -15.16 -2.48 9.55
C ASN A 17 -16.00 -1.82 8.43
N ASP A 18 -15.57 -0.67 7.95
CA ASP A 18 -16.22 0.07 6.88
C ASP A 18 -15.54 -0.27 5.56
N HIS A 19 -16.17 -1.12 4.77
CA HIS A 19 -15.59 -1.65 3.54
C HIS A 19 -15.13 -0.54 2.58
N ASP A 20 -15.99 0.44 2.36
CA ASP A 20 -15.66 1.52 1.41
C ASP A 20 -14.50 2.37 1.90
N HIS A 21 -14.47 2.65 3.20
CA HIS A 21 -13.40 3.43 3.79
C HIS A 21 -12.06 2.67 3.74
N ILE A 22 -12.11 1.37 4.02
CA ILE A 22 -10.91 0.52 3.93
C ILE A 22 -10.36 0.56 2.52
N ARG A 23 -11.21 0.40 1.52
CA ARG A 23 -10.79 0.41 0.12
C ARG A 23 -10.17 1.75 -0.26
N TYR A 24 -10.79 2.85 0.18
CA TYR A 24 -10.32 4.19 -0.11
C TYR A 24 -8.92 4.41 0.47
N GLU A 25 -8.75 4.09 1.74
CA GLU A 25 -7.45 4.30 2.40
C GLU A 25 -6.38 3.36 1.88
N ALA A 26 -6.76 2.13 1.55
CA ALA A 26 -5.81 1.18 0.98
C ALA A 26 -5.32 1.65 -0.39
N ALA A 27 -6.21 2.23 -1.20
CA ALA A 27 -5.83 2.75 -2.50
C ALA A 27 -4.84 3.91 -2.36
N ASP A 28 -5.05 4.80 -1.39
CA ASP A 28 -4.13 5.89 -1.11
C ASP A 28 -2.76 5.36 -0.69
N LEU A 29 -2.75 4.34 0.17
CA LEU A 29 -1.51 3.75 0.64
C LEU A 29 -0.72 3.15 -0.52
N VAL A 30 -1.39 2.37 -1.36
CA VAL A 30 -0.75 1.72 -2.50
C VAL A 30 -0.21 2.79 -3.47
N TYR A 31 -1.00 3.82 -3.72
CA TYR A 31 -0.58 4.89 -4.62
C TYR A 31 0.71 5.55 -4.13
N HIS A 32 0.73 5.97 -2.87
CA HIS A 32 1.90 6.65 -2.33
C HIS A 32 3.11 5.72 -2.20
N LEU A 33 2.87 4.46 -1.92
CA LEU A 33 3.94 3.48 -1.89
C LEU A 33 4.59 3.34 -3.27
N LEU A 34 3.77 3.20 -4.30
CA LEU A 34 4.29 3.04 -5.66
C LEU A 34 5.05 4.29 -6.12
N VAL A 35 4.54 5.47 -5.80
CA VAL A 35 5.23 6.73 -6.13
C VAL A 35 6.59 6.78 -5.43
N THR A 36 6.64 6.39 -4.16
CA THR A 36 7.89 6.38 -3.40
C THR A 36 8.90 5.42 -4.01
N LEU A 37 8.45 4.21 -4.35
CA LEU A 37 9.34 3.20 -4.92
C LEU A 37 9.88 3.65 -6.28
N GLU A 38 9.07 4.31 -7.08
CA GLU A 38 9.49 4.83 -8.37
C GLU A 38 10.64 5.83 -8.21
N ARG A 39 10.59 6.66 -7.18
CA ARG A 39 11.67 7.62 -6.91
C ARG A 39 13.00 6.92 -6.66
N TYR A 40 12.96 5.71 -6.14
CA TYR A 40 14.17 4.96 -5.82
C TYR A 40 14.47 3.86 -6.83
N GLY A 41 13.77 3.88 -7.96
CA GLY A 41 14.07 2.98 -9.06
C GLY A 41 13.55 1.55 -8.91
N VAL A 42 12.60 1.33 -8.01
CA VAL A 42 11.98 0.01 -7.84
C VAL A 42 10.68 -0.02 -8.62
N SER A 43 10.60 -0.87 -9.62
CA SER A 43 9.42 -0.95 -10.49
C SER A 43 8.33 -1.83 -9.87
N VAL A 44 7.12 -1.66 -10.40
CA VAL A 44 6.00 -2.52 -10.02
C VAL A 44 6.31 -3.98 -10.33
N GLU A 45 6.97 -4.22 -11.47
CA GLU A 45 7.34 -5.58 -11.86
C GLU A 45 8.31 -6.22 -10.89
N GLU A 46 9.29 -5.45 -10.42
CA GLU A 46 10.23 -5.97 -9.42
C GLU A 46 9.51 -6.32 -8.12
N LEU A 47 8.61 -5.44 -7.70
CA LEU A 47 7.85 -5.68 -6.48
C LEU A 47 6.97 -6.91 -6.62
N ALA A 48 6.26 -7.02 -7.74
CA ALA A 48 5.40 -8.17 -8.00
C ALA A 48 6.21 -9.46 -8.02
N GLY A 49 7.42 -9.42 -8.61
CA GLY A 49 8.29 -10.58 -8.65
C GLY A 49 8.71 -11.04 -7.26
N GLU A 50 9.01 -10.08 -6.39
CA GLU A 50 9.42 -10.39 -5.03
C GLU A 50 8.25 -11.00 -4.25
N LEU A 51 7.06 -10.45 -4.42
CA LEU A 51 5.87 -10.99 -3.75
C LEU A 51 5.58 -12.41 -4.23
N ASP A 52 5.68 -12.63 -5.52
CA ASP A 52 5.45 -13.95 -6.09
C ASP A 52 6.44 -14.98 -5.53
N ALA A 53 7.72 -14.58 -5.44
CA ALA A 53 8.75 -15.48 -4.95
C ALA A 53 8.53 -15.88 -3.49
N ARG A 54 8.01 -14.96 -2.69
CA ARG A 54 7.83 -15.20 -1.27
C ARG A 54 6.54 -15.93 -0.92
N HIS A 55 5.53 -15.80 -1.76
CA HIS A 55 4.19 -16.27 -1.42
C HIS A 55 3.64 -17.30 -2.39
N ARG A 56 4.53 -18.07 -2.99
CA ARG A 56 4.14 -19.13 -3.92
C ARG A 56 3.57 -20.35 -3.23
#